data_644f782c031d0b8d4c489bf42ee77145
#
_entry.id   644f782c031d0b8d4c489bf42ee77145
#
_cell.length_a   1.000
_cell.length_b   1.000
_cell.length_c   1.000
_cell.angle_alpha   90.00
_cell.angle_beta   90.00
_cell.angle_gamma   90.00
#
_symmetry.space_group_name_H-M   'P 1'
#
loop_
_entity.id
_entity.type
_entity.pdbx_description
1 polymer ?
#
loop_
_entity_poly.entity_id
_entity_poly.type
_entity_poly.pdbx_seq_one_letter_code
_entity_poly.pdbx_strand_id
1 'polypeptide(L)'
;MTKTYLKAALALAVSMTTLVSVAHAQGVRESYAPVTNDMVLNPPAEEWLSWRRTIDNQGFSPLDQINRDTVKNLELAWAWPMADVGLQETAPLMHDGVLFLQTNNNIVQALDAKTGDLIWEFRPALHKVPAEWGYQLYQSRRQKNSIALYEDTVVLTTVDARIVVLGAKDGKVLREVQAFDVEKGYSYTVGPIVVNNTIISAISGCSIAGTAGGCYIAAHDFNTLEEKWRFNTINDPNNPDQQASWGEVPPENRWGGTPWATGSYDPKTNTTFWGIGMPAPYAELVRGSETGDVLYTNSTLALDADTGELKWYYQHLPRDNWDLDSPFERVLVDVEEGGETKNLLISVPGKNGIFFALDRNTGEYLWSQETVVQNVVSRIDEDGTVHLNEELIMTALGEAPMICTSVSGGKLWQAGAYSPLTQQFYVPLTEACNTTEATQSEFTAGNATGAMKFGPRVLPEGITEAGLVDAIKVGVTKSEGEGWKSRQRASMTSSLLATAGGLVIGGDAGRYVKAWDDTTGEVLWQQRLNAPIGGYPMTYELDGDQYLVVPTGFSAAAGSIASAFPEIPIPSGTGNSVFVYRLSKQ
;
A
#
# COMPACT_ATOMS: atom_id res chain seq x y z
N MET A 1 -47.86 -64.96 4.36
CA MET A 1 -46.72 -64.32 5.05
C MET A 1 -46.39 -63.05 4.30
N THR A 2 -46.96 -61.95 4.74
CA THR A 2 -46.87 -60.65 4.11
C THR A 2 -45.86 -59.80 4.89
N LYS A 3 -44.76 -59.37 4.29
CA LYS A 3 -43.79 -58.43 4.88
C LYS A 3 -44.10 -57.04 4.39
N THR A 4 -44.50 -56.18 5.30
CA THR A 4 -44.73 -54.75 5.10
C THR A 4 -43.40 -54.03 5.23
N TYR A 5 -42.97 -53.27 4.21
CA TYR A 5 -41.78 -52.36 4.25
C TYR A 5 -42.26 -50.95 4.64
N LEU A 6 -41.80 -50.51 5.81
CA LEU A 6 -41.93 -49.15 6.27
C LEU A 6 -40.83 -48.29 5.60
N LYS A 7 -41.19 -47.32 4.79
CA LYS A 7 -40.27 -46.29 4.26
C LYS A 7 -40.19 -45.17 5.29
N ALA A 8 -39.01 -45.05 5.93
CA ALA A 8 -38.67 -43.88 6.73
C ALA A 8 -38.14 -42.77 5.76
N ALA A 9 -38.83 -41.66 5.70
CA ALA A 9 -38.36 -40.45 5.04
C ALA A 9 -37.44 -39.68 6.00
N LEU A 10 -36.14 -39.62 5.68
CA LEU A 10 -35.18 -38.78 6.40
C LEU A 10 -35.30 -37.34 5.82
N ALA A 11 -35.84 -36.42 6.63
CA ALA A 11 -35.81 -34.99 6.31
C ALA A 11 -34.41 -34.47 6.71
N LEU A 12 -33.59 -34.10 5.72
CA LEU A 12 -32.36 -33.33 5.92
C LEU A 12 -32.76 -31.89 6.29
N ALA A 13 -32.60 -31.53 7.54
CA ALA A 13 -32.61 -30.13 7.97
C ALA A 13 -31.24 -29.54 7.65
N VAL A 14 -31.17 -28.70 6.60
CA VAL A 14 -29.98 -27.86 6.34
C VAL A 14 -29.96 -26.77 7.40
N SER A 15 -29.10 -26.93 8.38
CA SER A 15 -28.81 -25.91 9.39
C SER A 15 -27.96 -24.83 8.71
N MET A 16 -28.57 -23.72 8.34
CA MET A 16 -27.83 -22.48 8.05
C MET A 16 -27.21 -21.98 9.36
N THR A 17 -25.96 -22.30 9.59
CA THR A 17 -25.15 -21.63 10.61
C THR A 17 -24.83 -20.23 10.12
N THR A 18 -25.59 -19.26 10.56
CA THR A 18 -25.20 -17.85 10.51
C THR A 18 -23.93 -17.69 11.33
N LEU A 19 -22.81 -17.42 10.64
CA LEU A 19 -21.55 -17.03 11.28
C LEU A 19 -21.75 -15.63 11.89
N VAL A 20 -21.94 -15.58 13.20
CA VAL A 20 -22.06 -14.32 13.94
C VAL A 20 -20.64 -13.84 14.22
N SER A 21 -20.26 -12.68 13.67
CA SER A 21 -19.07 -11.95 14.08
C SER A 21 -19.24 -11.53 15.55
N VAL A 22 -18.31 -11.94 16.41
CA VAL A 22 -18.37 -11.59 17.83
C VAL A 22 -17.57 -10.30 18.03
N ALA A 23 -18.28 -9.19 18.22
CA ALA A 23 -17.68 -7.99 18.77
C ALA A 23 -17.51 -8.19 20.29
N HIS A 24 -16.26 -8.21 20.76
CA HIS A 24 -15.97 -8.13 22.19
C HIS A 24 -15.89 -6.65 22.56
N ALA A 25 -17.04 -6.05 22.82
CA ALA A 25 -17.10 -4.69 23.36
C ALA A 25 -16.69 -4.73 24.84
N GLN A 26 -15.52 -4.24 25.19
CA GLN A 26 -15.14 -3.99 26.58
C GLN A 26 -15.62 -2.62 27.05
N GLY A 27 -15.96 -1.73 26.12
CA GLY A 27 -16.49 -0.39 26.40
C GLY A 27 -17.28 0.16 25.22
N VAL A 28 -18.03 1.19 25.47
CA VAL A 28 -18.70 2.03 24.47
C VAL A 28 -18.31 3.45 24.76
N ARG A 29 -17.80 4.16 23.73
CA ARG A 29 -17.53 5.57 23.89
C ARG A 29 -18.87 6.34 23.93
N GLU A 30 -19.07 7.17 24.97
CA GLU A 30 -20.33 7.91 25.13
C GLU A 30 -20.55 8.95 24.01
N SER A 31 -19.48 9.57 23.54
CA SER A 31 -19.51 10.56 22.47
C SER A 31 -18.44 10.25 21.40
N TYR A 32 -18.73 10.60 20.17
CA TYR A 32 -17.80 10.58 19.02
C TYR A 32 -18.29 11.62 18.01
N ALA A 33 -17.45 12.55 17.64
CA ALA A 33 -17.78 13.55 16.62
C ALA A 33 -17.78 12.89 15.23
N PRO A 34 -18.79 13.11 14.37
CA PRO A 34 -18.77 12.57 13.02
C PRO A 34 -17.64 13.19 12.18
N VAL A 35 -16.94 12.37 11.40
CA VAL A 35 -15.97 12.84 10.40
C VAL A 35 -16.73 13.33 9.17
N THR A 36 -16.79 14.63 8.97
CA THR A 36 -17.47 15.22 7.81
C THR A 36 -16.65 15.07 6.53
N ASN A 37 -17.29 15.18 5.38
CA ASN A 37 -16.59 15.19 4.09
C ASN A 37 -15.54 16.32 4.01
N ASP A 38 -15.85 17.49 4.58
CA ASP A 38 -14.91 18.60 4.64
C ASP A 38 -13.66 18.28 5.47
N MET A 39 -13.81 17.57 6.59
CA MET A 39 -12.68 17.10 7.40
C MET A 39 -11.84 16.05 6.67
N VAL A 40 -12.44 15.19 5.85
CA VAL A 40 -11.67 14.25 5.01
C VAL A 40 -10.82 15.01 4.00
N LEU A 41 -11.37 16.05 3.38
CA LEU A 41 -10.67 16.89 2.40
C LEU A 41 -9.62 17.81 3.05
N ASN A 42 -9.94 18.37 4.23
CA ASN A 42 -9.14 19.34 4.97
C ASN A 42 -9.08 18.94 6.46
N PRO A 43 -8.29 17.91 6.80
CA PRO A 43 -8.25 17.41 8.17
C PRO A 43 -7.69 18.45 9.16
N PRO A 44 -8.28 18.55 10.38
CA PRO A 44 -7.72 19.35 11.45
C PRO A 44 -6.24 19.02 11.71
N ALA A 45 -5.45 19.99 12.15
CA ALA A 45 -4.01 19.83 12.34
C ALA A 45 -3.67 18.71 13.34
N GLU A 46 -4.47 18.62 14.39
CA GLU A 46 -4.33 17.68 15.50
C GLU A 46 -4.71 16.25 15.16
N GLU A 47 -5.38 15.99 14.01
CA GLU A 47 -5.95 14.71 13.66
C GLU A 47 -5.26 14.02 12.48
N TRP A 48 -5.50 12.70 12.36
CA TRP A 48 -4.97 11.87 11.29
C TRP A 48 -6.07 10.99 10.69
N LEU A 49 -6.82 11.53 9.69
CA LEU A 49 -8.09 10.97 9.21
C LEU A 49 -7.97 10.02 8.01
N SER A 50 -6.82 10.01 7.32
CA SER A 50 -6.55 9.13 6.18
C SER A 50 -5.21 8.41 6.38
N TRP A 51 -4.97 7.34 5.64
CA TRP A 51 -3.76 6.52 5.76
C TRP A 51 -2.45 7.30 5.61
N ARG A 52 -2.46 8.44 4.90
CA ARG A 52 -1.35 9.41 4.80
C ARG A 52 -1.70 10.79 5.34
N ARG A 53 -2.61 10.89 6.31
CA ARG A 53 -3.23 12.07 6.89
C ARG A 53 -4.24 12.74 5.96
N THR A 54 -3.83 13.07 4.75
CA THR A 54 -4.60 13.74 3.70
C THR A 54 -4.84 12.81 2.53
N ILE A 55 -5.91 13.02 1.77
CA ILE A 55 -6.28 12.17 0.63
C ILE A 55 -5.43 12.39 -0.62
N ASP A 56 -4.55 13.37 -0.61
CA ASP A 56 -3.48 13.63 -1.59
C ASP A 56 -2.19 12.83 -1.32
N ASN A 57 -2.18 12.03 -0.25
CA ASN A 57 -1.11 11.12 0.15
C ASN A 57 0.21 11.78 0.55
N GLN A 58 0.23 13.05 0.97
CA GLN A 58 1.49 13.75 1.28
C GLN A 58 2.24 13.16 2.49
N GLY A 59 1.54 12.58 3.48
CA GLY A 59 2.19 12.02 4.66
C GLY A 59 2.87 13.07 5.52
N PHE A 60 2.31 14.28 5.53
CA PHE A 60 2.83 15.44 6.25
C PHE A 60 1.93 15.82 7.43
N SER A 61 2.57 16.14 8.56
CA SER A 61 1.90 16.70 9.73
C SER A 61 2.25 18.18 9.90
N PRO A 62 1.27 19.07 10.12
CA PRO A 62 1.51 20.47 10.43
C PRO A 62 1.91 20.71 11.89
N LEU A 63 1.94 19.67 12.74
CA LEU A 63 2.35 19.78 14.15
C LEU A 63 3.88 19.94 14.26
N ASP A 64 4.32 20.77 15.23
CA ASP A 64 5.71 21.21 15.38
C ASP A 64 6.27 21.18 16.81
N GLN A 65 5.51 20.70 17.81
CA GLN A 65 6.03 20.57 19.18
C GLN A 65 7.19 19.56 19.24
N ILE A 66 7.05 18.41 18.54
CA ILE A 66 8.14 17.47 18.31
C ILE A 66 8.92 17.99 17.11
N ASN A 67 10.10 18.57 17.37
CA ASN A 67 10.90 19.26 16.37
C ASN A 67 12.41 18.95 16.55
N ARG A 68 13.26 19.57 15.73
CA ARG A 68 14.71 19.37 15.75
C ARG A 68 15.34 19.51 17.13
N ASP A 69 14.86 20.42 17.96
CA ASP A 69 15.41 20.70 19.29
C ASP A 69 14.85 19.78 20.38
N THR A 70 13.57 19.40 20.25
CA THR A 70 12.80 18.71 21.30
C THR A 70 12.78 17.19 21.11
N VAL A 71 13.00 16.65 19.90
CA VAL A 71 12.87 15.22 19.57
C VAL A 71 13.72 14.31 20.47
N LYS A 72 14.87 14.80 20.96
CA LYS A 72 15.74 14.09 21.92
C LYS A 72 15.11 13.86 23.29
N ASN A 73 14.02 14.60 23.60
CA ASN A 73 13.30 14.53 24.86
C ASN A 73 12.04 13.64 24.76
N LEU A 74 11.89 12.87 23.69
CA LEU A 74 10.80 11.92 23.56
C LEU A 74 10.87 10.84 24.64
N GLU A 75 9.73 10.59 25.28
CA GLU A 75 9.53 9.48 26.22
C GLU A 75 8.36 8.60 25.77
N LEU A 76 8.39 7.31 26.13
CA LEU A 76 7.29 6.40 25.87
C LEU A 76 6.09 6.81 26.74
N ALA A 77 4.98 7.17 26.09
CA ALA A 77 3.71 7.44 26.78
C ALA A 77 3.00 6.13 27.13
N TRP A 78 2.85 5.27 26.12
CA TRP A 78 2.25 3.93 26.26
C TRP A 78 2.62 3.03 25.09
N ALA A 79 2.37 1.73 25.21
CA ALA A 79 2.51 0.78 24.13
C ALA A 79 1.36 -0.23 24.16
N TRP A 80 0.94 -0.69 22.99
CA TRP A 80 -0.14 -1.65 22.81
C TRP A 80 0.33 -2.87 21.99
N PRO A 81 0.16 -4.11 22.45
CA PRO A 81 0.37 -5.30 21.64
C PRO A 81 -0.80 -5.46 20.68
N MET A 82 -0.52 -5.55 19.39
CA MET A 82 -1.58 -5.74 18.39
C MET A 82 -2.22 -7.13 18.50
N ALA A 83 -3.48 -7.23 18.08
CA ALA A 83 -4.32 -8.41 18.27
C ALA A 83 -3.84 -9.67 17.57
N ASP A 84 -2.96 -9.57 16.57
CA ASP A 84 -2.49 -10.73 15.81
C ASP A 84 -1.02 -10.60 15.43
N VAL A 85 -0.42 -11.75 15.11
CA VAL A 85 0.96 -11.87 14.64
C VAL A 85 1.00 -11.98 13.12
N GLY A 86 2.13 -11.67 12.53
CA GLY A 86 2.36 -11.77 11.08
C GLY A 86 2.88 -10.47 10.49
N LEU A 87 2.67 -10.29 9.22
CA LEU A 87 3.17 -9.11 8.50
C LEU A 87 2.47 -7.84 8.97
N GLN A 88 3.24 -6.79 9.20
CA GLN A 88 2.77 -5.54 9.76
C GLN A 88 2.90 -4.42 8.73
N GLU A 89 1.76 -3.89 8.32
CA GLU A 89 1.66 -2.79 7.37
C GLU A 89 0.54 -1.82 7.78
N THR A 90 0.21 -1.73 9.07
CA THR A 90 -0.92 -0.91 9.54
C THR A 90 -0.67 0.58 9.36
N ALA A 91 -1.72 1.29 8.94
CA ALA A 91 -1.81 2.75 8.95
C ALA A 91 -2.79 3.17 10.07
N PRO A 92 -2.30 3.57 11.24
CA PRO A 92 -3.17 4.04 12.32
C PRO A 92 -3.90 5.32 11.92
N LEU A 93 -5.15 5.49 12.36
CA LEU A 93 -5.91 6.72 12.22
C LEU A 93 -6.28 7.25 13.59
N MET A 94 -6.37 8.58 13.74
CA MET A 94 -6.79 9.22 14.99
C MET A 94 -7.85 10.26 14.73
N HIS A 95 -8.96 10.16 15.47
CA HIS A 95 -10.03 11.15 15.48
C HIS A 95 -10.71 11.20 16.84
N ASP A 96 -11.02 12.40 17.30
CA ASP A 96 -11.77 12.67 18.54
C ASP A 96 -11.23 11.87 19.74
N GLY A 97 -9.89 11.76 19.87
CA GLY A 97 -9.21 11.04 20.95
C GLY A 97 -9.30 9.52 20.87
N VAL A 98 -9.68 8.94 19.72
CA VAL A 98 -9.66 7.50 19.46
C VAL A 98 -8.60 7.17 18.44
N LEU A 99 -7.72 6.24 18.76
CA LEU A 99 -6.76 5.66 17.83
C LEU A 99 -7.32 4.35 17.26
N PHE A 100 -7.52 4.32 15.94
CA PHE A 100 -8.00 3.14 15.23
C PHE A 100 -6.84 2.41 14.58
N LEU A 101 -6.78 1.10 14.78
CA LEU A 101 -5.78 0.20 14.22
C LEU A 101 -6.47 -0.91 13.44
N GLN A 102 -6.02 -1.17 12.23
CA GLN A 102 -6.33 -2.43 11.56
C GLN A 102 -5.10 -3.34 11.65
N THR A 103 -5.30 -4.57 12.10
CA THR A 103 -4.24 -5.57 12.19
C THR A 103 -4.46 -6.70 11.19
N ASN A 104 -3.58 -7.69 11.17
CA ASN A 104 -3.75 -8.89 10.37
C ASN A 104 -5.14 -9.52 10.56
N ASN A 105 -5.59 -10.29 9.57
CA ASN A 105 -6.92 -10.89 9.57
C ASN A 105 -8.07 -9.86 9.61
N ASN A 106 -7.80 -8.62 9.20
CA ASN A 106 -8.76 -7.50 9.20
C ASN A 106 -9.39 -7.22 10.59
N ILE A 107 -8.66 -7.49 11.66
CA ILE A 107 -9.10 -7.14 13.01
C ILE A 107 -8.96 -5.62 13.16
N VAL A 108 -10.02 -4.96 13.64
CA VAL A 108 -9.99 -3.53 13.93
C VAL A 108 -10.06 -3.32 15.43
N GLN A 109 -9.14 -2.51 15.96
CA GLN A 109 -9.08 -2.12 17.37
C GLN A 109 -9.22 -0.60 17.48
N ALA A 110 -10.07 -0.13 18.39
CA ALA A 110 -10.16 1.26 18.80
C ALA A 110 -9.58 1.38 20.21
N LEU A 111 -8.61 2.28 20.35
CA LEU A 111 -7.91 2.53 21.59
C LEU A 111 -8.16 3.98 22.04
N ASP A 112 -8.18 4.21 23.33
CA ASP A 112 -8.08 5.56 23.87
C ASP A 112 -6.70 6.14 23.49
N ALA A 113 -6.68 7.23 22.73
CA ALA A 113 -5.45 7.79 22.18
C ALA A 113 -4.51 8.35 23.26
N LYS A 114 -5.03 8.67 24.47
CA LYS A 114 -4.25 9.22 25.59
C LYS A 114 -3.59 8.14 26.44
N THR A 115 -4.31 7.02 26.67
CA THR A 115 -3.88 5.97 27.62
C THR A 115 -3.44 4.68 26.96
N GLY A 116 -3.90 4.42 25.72
CA GLY A 116 -3.71 3.14 25.01
C GLY A 116 -4.69 2.05 25.44
N ASP A 117 -5.69 2.36 26.28
CA ASP A 117 -6.68 1.37 26.71
C ASP A 117 -7.61 0.98 25.57
N LEU A 118 -7.90 -0.33 25.47
CA LEU A 118 -8.83 -0.86 24.47
C LEU A 118 -10.25 -0.39 24.75
N ILE A 119 -10.87 0.29 23.79
CA ILE A 119 -12.28 0.68 23.82
C ILE A 119 -13.12 -0.46 23.26
N TRP A 120 -12.83 -0.89 22.01
CA TRP A 120 -13.51 -2.02 21.40
C TRP A 120 -12.61 -2.73 20.37
N GLU A 121 -12.96 -3.96 20.06
CA GLU A 121 -12.30 -4.76 19.04
C GLU A 121 -13.33 -5.45 18.15
N PHE A 122 -13.14 -5.36 16.85
CA PHE A 122 -13.91 -6.10 15.84
C PHE A 122 -13.06 -7.20 15.23
N ARG A 123 -13.59 -8.44 15.21
CA ARG A 123 -12.97 -9.60 14.54
C ARG A 123 -13.91 -10.14 13.48
N PRO A 124 -13.61 -9.94 12.18
CA PRO A 124 -14.45 -10.50 11.12
C PRO A 124 -14.39 -12.03 11.10
N ALA A 125 -15.54 -12.66 10.88
CA ALA A 125 -15.58 -14.07 10.48
C ALA A 125 -15.20 -14.13 9.00
N LEU A 126 -13.91 -14.35 8.70
CA LEU A 126 -13.42 -14.43 7.33
C LEU A 126 -13.80 -15.73 6.66
N HIS A 127 -14.16 -15.63 5.37
CA HIS A 127 -14.41 -16.81 4.54
C HIS A 127 -13.17 -17.71 4.47
N LYS A 128 -13.38 -19.02 4.54
CA LYS A 128 -12.31 -20.02 4.42
C LYS A 128 -12.11 -20.32 2.93
N VAL A 129 -10.97 -19.93 2.39
CA VAL A 129 -10.59 -20.30 1.03
C VAL A 129 -10.16 -21.76 0.95
N PRO A 130 -10.39 -22.44 -0.17
CA PRO A 130 -9.92 -23.80 -0.43
C PRO A 130 -8.42 -23.96 -0.17
N ALA A 131 -7.99 -25.08 0.40
CA ALA A 131 -6.59 -25.33 0.73
C ALA A 131 -5.69 -25.38 -0.51
N GLU A 132 -6.25 -25.79 -1.65
CA GLU A 132 -5.59 -25.82 -2.95
C GLU A 132 -5.22 -24.45 -3.51
N TRP A 133 -5.82 -23.36 -3.03
CA TRP A 133 -5.47 -21.98 -3.42
C TRP A 133 -4.17 -21.48 -2.79
N GLY A 134 -3.48 -22.33 -2.05
CA GLY A 134 -2.23 -22.01 -1.42
C GLY A 134 -2.41 -21.15 -0.17
N TYR A 135 -2.36 -21.80 0.98
CA TYR A 135 -2.47 -21.18 2.30
C TYR A 135 -1.54 -19.95 2.46
N GLN A 136 -0.33 -20.03 1.89
CA GLN A 136 0.65 -18.93 1.96
C GLN A 136 0.16 -17.66 1.25
N LEU A 137 -0.49 -17.79 0.09
CA LEU A 137 -1.01 -16.66 -0.66
C LEU A 137 -2.18 -15.97 0.05
N TYR A 138 -3.08 -16.76 0.62
CA TYR A 138 -4.16 -16.23 1.45
C TYR A 138 -3.63 -15.55 2.71
N GLN A 139 -2.60 -16.11 3.34
CA GLN A 139 -1.94 -15.48 4.49
C GLN A 139 -1.25 -14.17 4.08
N SER A 140 -0.57 -14.14 2.93
CA SER A 140 0.07 -12.91 2.45
C SER A 140 -0.92 -11.80 2.14
N ARG A 141 -2.15 -12.11 1.77
CA ARG A 141 -3.22 -11.14 1.48
C ARG A 141 -3.89 -10.56 2.72
N ARG A 142 -3.74 -11.20 3.88
CA ARG A 142 -4.36 -10.76 5.14
C ARG A 142 -3.75 -9.51 5.77
N GLN A 143 -2.80 -8.86 5.10
CA GLN A 143 -1.81 -8.02 5.74
C GLN A 143 -1.93 -6.53 5.48
N LYS A 144 -2.72 -6.11 4.52
CA LYS A 144 -2.74 -4.70 4.10
C LYS A 144 -3.93 -3.97 4.64
N ASN A 145 -3.74 -2.67 4.95
CA ASN A 145 -4.32 -2.25 6.15
C ASN A 145 -4.43 -0.76 6.30
N SER A 146 -5.21 -0.15 5.48
CA SER A 146 -5.84 1.08 5.84
C SER A 146 -7.36 0.88 5.96
N ILE A 147 -7.94 1.65 6.83
CA ILE A 147 -9.38 1.86 7.01
C ILE A 147 -9.66 3.30 6.64
N ALA A 148 -10.93 3.64 6.45
CA ALA A 148 -11.35 5.02 6.30
C ALA A 148 -12.32 5.41 7.41
N LEU A 149 -12.21 6.64 7.90
CA LEU A 149 -13.15 7.25 8.82
C LEU A 149 -14.09 8.15 8.02
N TYR A 150 -15.38 7.97 8.19
CA TYR A 150 -16.40 8.80 7.54
C TYR A 150 -17.69 8.79 8.36
N GLU A 151 -18.26 9.97 8.61
CA GLU A 151 -19.35 10.16 9.55
C GLU A 151 -19.01 9.57 10.94
N ASP A 152 -19.90 8.81 11.57
CA ASP A 152 -19.65 8.10 12.83
C ASP A 152 -19.25 6.64 12.61
N THR A 153 -18.53 6.36 11.51
CA THR A 153 -18.21 5.00 11.07
C THR A 153 -16.73 4.78 10.78
N VAL A 154 -16.36 3.50 10.81
CA VAL A 154 -15.10 2.96 10.29
C VAL A 154 -15.44 2.06 9.09
N VAL A 155 -14.92 2.40 7.93
CA VAL A 155 -15.09 1.63 6.70
C VAL A 155 -13.86 0.79 6.45
N LEU A 156 -14.03 -0.52 6.33
CA LEU A 156 -12.94 -1.43 6.02
C LEU A 156 -13.27 -2.34 4.84
N THR A 157 -12.23 -2.71 4.11
CA THR A 157 -12.24 -3.74 3.07
C THR A 157 -11.55 -4.98 3.60
N THR A 158 -12.12 -6.15 3.33
CA THR A 158 -11.62 -7.41 3.92
C THR A 158 -10.97 -8.33 2.89
N VAL A 159 -10.10 -9.21 3.37
CA VAL A 159 -9.39 -10.17 2.52
C VAL A 159 -10.34 -11.13 1.79
N ASP A 160 -11.54 -11.34 2.30
CA ASP A 160 -12.60 -12.12 1.65
C ASP A 160 -13.54 -11.27 0.78
N ALA A 161 -13.02 -10.14 0.28
CA ALA A 161 -13.63 -9.26 -0.72
C ALA A 161 -14.98 -8.64 -0.29
N ARG A 162 -15.14 -8.33 1.01
CA ARG A 162 -16.30 -7.57 1.54
C ARG A 162 -15.91 -6.11 1.81
N ILE A 163 -16.91 -5.23 1.72
CA ILE A 163 -16.88 -3.90 2.32
C ILE A 163 -17.72 -3.98 3.59
N VAL A 164 -17.14 -3.56 4.71
CA VAL A 164 -17.78 -3.58 6.03
C VAL A 164 -17.75 -2.18 6.63
N VAL A 165 -18.89 -1.72 7.11
CA VAL A 165 -19.05 -0.44 7.79
C VAL A 165 -19.38 -0.70 9.26
N LEU A 166 -18.50 -0.25 10.14
CA LEU A 166 -18.62 -0.40 11.60
C LEU A 166 -19.02 0.92 12.23
N GLY A 167 -19.76 0.88 13.33
CA GLY A 167 -19.95 2.04 14.20
C GLY A 167 -18.62 2.41 14.88
N ALA A 168 -18.19 3.66 14.76
CA ALA A 168 -16.94 4.12 15.36
C ALA A 168 -16.93 4.08 16.88
N LYS A 169 -18.11 4.19 17.53
CA LYS A 169 -18.27 4.15 18.99
C LYS A 169 -18.12 2.77 19.62
N ASP A 170 -18.56 1.71 18.92
CA ASP A 170 -18.75 0.39 19.53
C ASP A 170 -18.30 -0.79 18.66
N GLY A 171 -17.78 -0.52 17.45
CA GLY A 171 -17.29 -1.54 16.53
C GLY A 171 -18.36 -2.49 15.96
N LYS A 172 -19.66 -2.18 16.15
CA LYS A 172 -20.72 -3.02 15.59
C LYS A 172 -20.83 -2.87 14.09
N VAL A 173 -21.08 -3.99 13.39
CA VAL A 173 -21.38 -3.98 11.97
C VAL A 173 -22.71 -3.27 11.74
N LEU A 174 -22.69 -2.16 11.02
CA LEU A 174 -23.87 -1.41 10.61
C LEU A 174 -24.36 -1.86 9.24
N ARG A 175 -23.43 -2.08 8.31
CA ARG A 175 -23.67 -2.53 6.92
C ARG A 175 -22.50 -3.37 6.44
N GLU A 176 -22.77 -4.34 5.58
CA GLU A 176 -21.72 -5.07 4.86
C GLU A 176 -22.25 -5.57 3.50
N VAL A 177 -21.36 -5.73 2.53
CA VAL A 177 -21.65 -6.31 1.23
C VAL A 177 -20.50 -7.18 0.76
N GLN A 178 -20.80 -8.29 0.08
CA GLN A 178 -19.85 -9.06 -0.69
C GLN A 178 -19.62 -8.32 -2.02
N ALA A 179 -18.57 -7.52 -2.11
CA ALA A 179 -18.32 -6.68 -3.28
C ALA A 179 -17.83 -7.49 -4.48
N PHE A 180 -17.01 -8.53 -4.24
CA PHE A 180 -16.49 -9.42 -5.27
C PHE A 180 -16.54 -10.87 -4.82
N ASP A 181 -16.55 -11.77 -5.80
CA ASP A 181 -16.65 -13.20 -5.57
C ASP A 181 -15.32 -13.79 -5.06
N VAL A 182 -15.28 -14.12 -3.77
CA VAL A 182 -14.10 -14.70 -3.12
C VAL A 182 -13.74 -16.08 -3.71
N GLU A 183 -14.72 -16.85 -4.20
CA GLU A 183 -14.49 -18.16 -4.81
C GLU A 183 -13.74 -18.06 -6.15
N LYS A 184 -13.72 -16.87 -6.75
CA LYS A 184 -12.87 -16.55 -7.92
C LYS A 184 -11.49 -16.02 -7.53
N GLY A 185 -11.14 -16.02 -6.24
CA GLY A 185 -9.86 -15.59 -5.73
C GLY A 185 -9.70 -14.09 -5.51
N TYR A 186 -10.76 -13.30 -5.70
CA TYR A 186 -10.71 -11.88 -5.39
C TYR A 186 -10.53 -11.63 -3.89
N SER A 187 -9.73 -10.62 -3.56
CA SER A 187 -9.51 -10.20 -2.19
C SER A 187 -9.15 -8.72 -2.13
N TYR A 188 -9.54 -8.04 -1.08
CA TYR A 188 -9.01 -6.71 -0.80
C TYR A 188 -7.68 -6.82 -0.06
N THR A 189 -6.69 -6.08 -0.54
CA THR A 189 -5.37 -5.94 0.10
C THR A 189 -5.05 -4.48 0.43
N VAL A 190 -5.99 -3.56 0.16
CA VAL A 190 -5.84 -2.11 0.37
C VAL A 190 -7.09 -1.55 1.02
N GLY A 191 -6.94 -0.44 1.73
CA GLY A 191 -8.07 0.28 2.30
C GLY A 191 -8.78 1.18 1.28
N PRO A 192 -10.02 1.56 1.57
CA PRO A 192 -10.81 2.43 0.72
C PRO A 192 -10.44 3.90 0.90
N ILE A 193 -10.77 4.71 -0.10
CA ILE A 193 -10.99 6.15 0.03
C ILE A 193 -12.50 6.36 0.19
N VAL A 194 -12.93 7.21 1.13
CA VAL A 194 -14.33 7.59 1.26
C VAL A 194 -14.45 9.10 1.15
N VAL A 195 -15.08 9.55 0.07
CA VAL A 195 -15.32 10.98 -0.22
C VAL A 195 -16.69 11.15 -0.89
N ASN A 196 -17.37 12.24 -0.61
CA ASN A 196 -18.64 12.58 -1.27
C ASN A 196 -19.67 11.43 -1.27
N ASN A 197 -19.82 10.74 -0.13
CA ASN A 197 -20.66 9.54 0.01
C ASN A 197 -20.32 8.41 -0.98
N THR A 198 -19.07 8.32 -1.42
CA THR A 198 -18.60 7.29 -2.32
C THR A 198 -17.39 6.57 -1.71
N ILE A 199 -17.46 5.24 -1.63
CA ILE A 199 -16.35 4.36 -1.25
C ILE A 199 -15.64 3.94 -2.52
N ILE A 200 -14.41 4.39 -2.73
CA ILE A 200 -13.59 3.98 -3.87
C ILE A 200 -12.53 3.00 -3.36
N SER A 201 -12.47 1.83 -3.94
CA SER A 201 -11.57 0.76 -3.51
C SER A 201 -11.05 -0.04 -4.70
N ALA A 202 -9.98 -0.79 -4.47
CA ALA A 202 -9.34 -1.58 -5.51
C ALA A 202 -9.22 -3.04 -5.08
N ILE A 203 -9.64 -3.95 -5.98
CA ILE A 203 -9.62 -5.39 -5.71
C ILE A 203 -8.34 -6.03 -6.24
N SER A 204 -7.80 -6.92 -5.46
CA SER A 204 -6.63 -7.74 -5.76
C SER A 204 -7.01 -9.22 -5.91
N GLY A 205 -6.00 -10.07 -6.11
CA GLY A 205 -6.19 -11.52 -6.18
C GLY A 205 -6.29 -12.08 -7.60
N CYS A 206 -6.60 -11.25 -8.56
CA CYS A 206 -6.73 -11.59 -9.97
C CYS A 206 -5.45 -12.14 -10.64
N SER A 207 -4.27 -11.85 -10.10
CA SER A 207 -3.01 -12.39 -10.59
C SER A 207 -2.59 -13.70 -9.93
N ILE A 208 -3.20 -14.06 -8.80
CA ILE A 208 -2.72 -15.14 -7.94
C ILE A 208 -3.67 -16.34 -7.95
N ALA A 209 -4.96 -16.11 -8.11
CA ALA A 209 -5.97 -17.16 -8.05
C ALA A 209 -6.38 -17.71 -9.43
N GLY A 210 -5.67 -17.33 -10.50
CA GLY A 210 -6.02 -17.75 -11.86
C GLY A 210 -7.35 -17.16 -12.35
N THR A 211 -7.73 -16.00 -11.82
CA THR A 211 -8.91 -15.30 -12.27
C THR A 211 -8.59 -14.56 -13.55
N ALA A 212 -8.95 -15.14 -14.68
CA ALA A 212 -8.89 -14.44 -15.97
C ALA A 212 -9.82 -13.23 -15.94
N GLY A 213 -9.40 -12.12 -16.55
CA GLY A 213 -10.24 -10.93 -16.69
C GLY A 213 -9.78 -9.71 -15.90
N GLY A 214 -8.64 -9.79 -15.21
CA GLY A 214 -8.02 -8.63 -14.56
C GLY A 214 -8.59 -8.26 -13.20
N CYS A 215 -7.99 -7.23 -12.64
CA CYS A 215 -8.43 -6.60 -11.40
C CYS A 215 -9.32 -5.39 -11.67
N TYR A 216 -9.89 -4.83 -10.62
CA TYR A 216 -10.81 -3.70 -10.75
C TYR A 216 -10.50 -2.62 -9.73
N ILE A 217 -10.70 -1.36 -10.14
CA ILE A 217 -11.00 -0.25 -9.26
C ILE A 217 -12.51 -0.06 -9.31
N ALA A 218 -13.17 0.07 -8.16
CA ALA A 218 -14.63 0.16 -8.11
C ALA A 218 -15.09 1.19 -7.08
N ALA A 219 -16.21 1.80 -7.33
CA ALA A 219 -16.89 2.69 -6.41
C ALA A 219 -18.23 2.13 -5.97
N HIS A 220 -18.53 2.32 -4.69
CA HIS A 220 -19.79 1.95 -4.07
C HIS A 220 -20.42 3.16 -3.38
N ASP A 221 -21.73 3.24 -3.38
CA ASP A 221 -22.44 4.24 -2.58
C ASP A 221 -22.23 3.96 -1.09
N PHE A 222 -21.83 4.97 -0.32
CA PHE A 222 -21.54 4.80 1.09
C PHE A 222 -22.75 4.35 1.92
N ASN A 223 -23.97 4.81 1.56
CA ASN A 223 -25.17 4.54 2.34
C ASN A 223 -25.80 3.19 2.02
N THR A 224 -25.81 2.79 0.74
CA THR A 224 -26.46 1.56 0.26
C THR A 224 -25.48 0.41 0.04
N LEU A 225 -24.19 0.70 -0.14
CA LEU A 225 -23.15 -0.22 -0.57
C LEU A 225 -23.36 -0.80 -1.97
N GLU A 226 -24.28 -0.23 -2.76
CA GLU A 226 -24.46 -0.58 -4.16
C GLU A 226 -23.29 -0.09 -5.00
N GLU A 227 -22.84 -0.94 -5.94
CA GLU A 227 -21.77 -0.56 -6.86
C GLU A 227 -22.25 0.53 -7.84
N LYS A 228 -21.50 1.64 -7.90
CA LYS A 228 -21.75 2.76 -8.82
C LYS A 228 -21.07 2.55 -10.17
N TRP A 229 -19.80 2.15 -10.13
CA TRP A 229 -19.00 1.87 -11.32
C TRP A 229 -17.82 0.95 -10.97
N ARG A 230 -17.26 0.33 -12.02
CA ARG A 230 -15.97 -0.39 -11.95
C ARG A 230 -15.15 -0.15 -13.22
N PHE A 231 -13.85 -0.05 -13.04
CA PHE A 231 -12.84 0.04 -14.10
C PHE A 231 -12.01 -1.24 -14.13
N ASN A 232 -11.90 -1.90 -15.30
CA ASN A 232 -11.08 -3.10 -15.48
C ASN A 232 -9.65 -2.70 -15.83
N THR A 233 -8.67 -3.17 -15.07
CA THR A 233 -7.28 -2.73 -15.18
C THR A 233 -6.53 -3.29 -16.39
N ILE A 234 -6.94 -4.46 -16.96
CA ILE A 234 -6.18 -5.13 -18.03
C ILE A 234 -7.03 -5.81 -19.12
N ASN A 235 -8.32 -5.97 -18.94
CA ASN A 235 -9.12 -6.80 -19.85
C ASN A 235 -10.53 -6.26 -20.09
N ASP A 236 -10.65 -4.96 -20.36
CA ASP A 236 -11.91 -4.37 -20.75
C ASP A 236 -12.18 -4.64 -22.24
N PRO A 237 -13.22 -5.42 -22.60
CA PRO A 237 -13.53 -5.72 -23.99
C PRO A 237 -13.95 -4.49 -24.81
N ASN A 238 -14.32 -3.40 -24.15
CA ASN A 238 -14.73 -2.14 -24.78
C ASN A 238 -13.57 -1.15 -24.97
N ASN A 239 -12.36 -1.48 -24.50
CA ASN A 239 -11.18 -0.64 -24.65
C ASN A 239 -10.24 -1.22 -25.72
N PRO A 240 -10.27 -0.70 -26.97
CA PRO A 240 -9.50 -1.25 -28.07
C PRO A 240 -7.99 -1.13 -27.87
N ASP A 241 -7.52 -0.05 -27.24
CA ASP A 241 -6.10 0.19 -27.01
C ASP A 241 -5.55 -0.82 -25.99
N GLN A 242 -6.29 -1.03 -24.90
CA GLN A 242 -5.97 -2.06 -23.92
C GLN A 242 -5.95 -3.45 -24.57
N GLN A 243 -6.96 -3.78 -25.39
CA GLN A 243 -7.01 -5.07 -26.07
C GLN A 243 -5.83 -5.27 -27.02
N ALA A 244 -5.49 -4.27 -27.83
CA ALA A 244 -4.39 -4.31 -28.78
C ALA A 244 -3.02 -4.44 -28.09
N SER A 245 -2.83 -3.81 -26.92
CA SER A 245 -1.56 -3.81 -26.18
C SER A 245 -1.13 -5.19 -25.65
N TRP A 246 -2.05 -6.16 -25.59
CA TRP A 246 -1.76 -7.55 -25.18
C TRP A 246 -1.37 -8.46 -26.33
N GLY A 247 -1.32 -7.96 -27.58
CA GLY A 247 -0.94 -8.75 -28.76
C GLY A 247 -1.83 -9.96 -28.94
N GLU A 248 -1.22 -11.14 -29.15
CA GLU A 248 -1.93 -12.41 -29.38
C GLU A 248 -2.38 -13.12 -28.07
N VAL A 249 -2.12 -12.56 -26.89
CA VAL A 249 -2.52 -13.18 -25.62
C VAL A 249 -4.04 -13.19 -25.51
N PRO A 250 -4.69 -14.36 -25.45
CA PRO A 250 -6.14 -14.43 -25.39
C PRO A 250 -6.64 -13.89 -24.02
N PRO A 251 -7.85 -13.29 -23.98
CA PRO A 251 -8.38 -12.64 -22.78
C PRO A 251 -8.35 -13.52 -21.51
N GLU A 252 -8.61 -14.81 -21.66
CA GLU A 252 -8.60 -15.79 -20.56
C GLU A 252 -7.21 -16.05 -19.95
N ASN A 253 -6.15 -15.67 -20.67
CA ASN A 253 -4.76 -15.82 -20.23
C ASN A 253 -4.11 -14.49 -19.80
N ARG A 254 -4.88 -13.39 -19.76
CA ARG A 254 -4.40 -12.08 -19.30
C ARG A 254 -4.60 -11.97 -17.80
N TRP A 255 -3.51 -11.86 -17.06
CA TRP A 255 -3.52 -11.77 -15.62
C TRP A 255 -2.60 -10.66 -15.13
N GLY A 256 -2.72 -10.31 -13.85
CA GLY A 256 -1.99 -9.18 -13.27
C GLY A 256 -2.80 -7.90 -13.28
N GLY A 257 -2.09 -6.77 -13.35
CA GLY A 257 -2.73 -5.46 -13.28
C GLY A 257 -3.38 -5.17 -11.94
N THR A 258 -2.78 -5.65 -10.85
CA THR A 258 -3.32 -5.54 -9.48
C THR A 258 -3.07 -4.16 -8.91
N PRO A 259 -4.10 -3.36 -8.58
CA PRO A 259 -3.95 -2.14 -7.80
C PRO A 259 -3.90 -2.49 -6.31
N TRP A 260 -2.71 -2.72 -5.77
CA TRP A 260 -2.53 -3.20 -4.40
C TRP A 260 -1.94 -2.17 -3.42
N ALA A 261 -2.09 -0.89 -3.72
CA ALA A 261 -1.90 0.24 -2.80
C ALA A 261 -3.09 1.20 -2.89
N THR A 262 -3.39 1.88 -1.78
CA THR A 262 -4.50 2.84 -1.72
C THR A 262 -4.22 4.05 -2.63
N GLY A 263 -5.21 4.46 -3.39
CA GLY A 263 -5.12 5.60 -4.30
C GLY A 263 -5.06 6.95 -3.60
N SER A 264 -5.09 8.02 -4.38
CA SER A 264 -5.25 9.40 -3.94
C SER A 264 -6.44 10.06 -4.65
N TYR A 265 -6.88 11.21 -4.14
CA TYR A 265 -8.02 11.94 -4.69
C TYR A 265 -7.75 13.44 -4.75
N ASP A 266 -8.07 14.06 -5.90
CA ASP A 266 -8.04 15.50 -6.10
C ASP A 266 -9.47 16.05 -6.14
N PRO A 267 -9.90 16.81 -5.13
CA PRO A 267 -11.24 17.41 -5.10
C PRO A 267 -11.44 18.52 -6.14
N LYS A 268 -10.35 19.17 -6.64
CA LYS A 268 -10.44 20.25 -7.63
C LYS A 268 -10.91 19.75 -8.99
N THR A 269 -10.47 18.54 -9.36
CA THR A 269 -10.76 17.93 -10.66
C THR A 269 -11.69 16.73 -10.57
N ASN A 270 -12.14 16.36 -9.35
CA ASN A 270 -12.90 15.15 -9.05
C ASN A 270 -12.25 13.89 -9.64
N THR A 271 -10.93 13.74 -9.41
CA THR A 271 -10.13 12.68 -10.00
C THR A 271 -9.51 11.80 -8.93
N THR A 272 -9.63 10.48 -9.08
CA THR A 272 -8.92 9.51 -8.24
C THR A 272 -7.75 8.89 -9.02
N PHE A 273 -6.60 8.74 -8.35
CA PHE A 273 -5.36 8.26 -8.97
C PHE A 273 -4.94 6.94 -8.35
N TRP A 274 -4.65 5.95 -9.20
CA TRP A 274 -4.31 4.61 -8.78
C TRP A 274 -3.06 4.09 -9.48
N GLY A 275 -2.24 3.35 -8.73
CA GLY A 275 -1.11 2.62 -9.28
C GLY A 275 -1.48 1.19 -9.59
N ILE A 276 -1.01 0.69 -10.73
CA ILE A 276 -1.28 -0.65 -11.22
C ILE A 276 0.01 -1.47 -11.18
N GLY A 277 -0.09 -2.70 -10.70
CA GLY A 277 1.02 -3.63 -10.62
C GLY A 277 1.32 -4.34 -11.96
N MET A 278 2.25 -5.27 -11.88
CA MET A 278 2.83 -6.02 -13.00
C MET A 278 1.83 -6.91 -13.74
N PRO A 279 2.14 -7.33 -14.98
CA PRO A 279 1.45 -8.42 -15.67
C PRO A 279 1.85 -9.80 -15.11
N ALA A 280 0.99 -10.80 -15.28
CA ALA A 280 1.31 -12.19 -14.92
C ALA A 280 0.89 -13.17 -16.05
N PRO A 281 1.66 -14.24 -16.28
CA PRO A 281 3.02 -14.54 -15.74
C PRO A 281 4.02 -13.41 -15.97
N TYR A 282 5.08 -13.32 -15.14
CA TYR A 282 5.96 -12.15 -15.18
C TYR A 282 6.75 -12.07 -16.49
N ALA A 283 7.43 -13.14 -16.92
CA ALA A 283 8.19 -13.12 -18.16
C ALA A 283 7.27 -13.16 -19.39
N GLU A 284 7.50 -12.25 -20.35
CA GLU A 284 6.75 -12.21 -21.60
C GLU A 284 6.88 -13.50 -22.43
N LEU A 285 8.04 -14.17 -22.38
CA LEU A 285 8.28 -15.50 -22.94
C LEU A 285 7.23 -16.55 -22.48
N VAL A 286 6.81 -16.48 -21.21
CA VAL A 286 5.82 -17.40 -20.63
C VAL A 286 4.40 -16.89 -20.83
N ARG A 287 4.23 -15.57 -20.81
CA ARG A 287 2.95 -14.88 -20.99
C ARG A 287 2.50 -14.87 -22.46
N GLY A 288 3.46 -14.87 -23.41
CA GLY A 288 3.18 -14.79 -24.85
C GLY A 288 2.85 -13.38 -25.32
N SER A 289 3.44 -12.35 -24.70
CA SER A 289 3.15 -10.92 -24.96
C SER A 289 4.35 -10.13 -25.49
N GLU A 290 5.21 -10.75 -26.29
CA GLU A 290 6.47 -10.15 -26.74
C GLU A 290 6.28 -8.91 -27.65
N THR A 291 5.08 -8.64 -28.12
CA THR A 291 4.79 -7.57 -29.09
C THR A 291 3.96 -6.43 -28.52
N GLY A 292 3.62 -6.44 -27.23
CA GLY A 292 2.71 -5.44 -26.67
C GLY A 292 3.10 -4.95 -25.28
N ASP A 293 2.72 -3.71 -24.97
CA ASP A 293 3.05 -3.03 -23.71
C ASP A 293 2.20 -3.49 -22.51
N VAL A 294 1.19 -4.34 -22.74
CA VAL A 294 0.29 -4.98 -21.77
C VAL A 294 -0.43 -3.98 -20.84
N LEU A 295 -1.13 -3.02 -21.46
CA LEU A 295 -1.87 -1.97 -20.75
C LEU A 295 -3.02 -2.55 -19.89
N TYR A 296 -3.25 -2.00 -18.68
CA TYR A 296 -2.54 -0.89 -18.03
C TYR A 296 -1.65 -1.38 -16.88
N THR A 297 -0.93 -2.48 -17.06
CA THR A 297 0.04 -2.91 -16.05
C THR A 297 1.12 -1.84 -15.85
N ASN A 298 1.66 -1.77 -14.65
CA ASN A 298 2.72 -0.82 -14.25
C ASN A 298 2.45 0.65 -14.61
N SER A 299 1.19 1.06 -14.51
CA SER A 299 0.73 2.40 -14.88
C SER A 299 0.21 3.20 -13.69
N THR A 300 0.20 4.51 -13.85
CA THR A 300 -0.70 5.41 -13.10
C THR A 300 -1.97 5.59 -13.92
N LEU A 301 -3.13 5.44 -13.28
CA LEU A 301 -4.43 5.74 -13.86
C LEU A 301 -5.04 6.94 -13.16
N ALA A 302 -5.61 7.86 -13.93
CA ALA A 302 -6.45 8.95 -13.45
C ALA A 302 -7.88 8.69 -13.90
N LEU A 303 -8.76 8.44 -12.93
CA LEU A 303 -10.16 8.12 -13.20
C LEU A 303 -11.06 9.23 -12.66
N ASP A 304 -12.13 9.52 -13.37
CA ASP A 304 -13.22 10.32 -12.83
C ASP A 304 -13.86 9.60 -11.63
N ALA A 305 -13.96 10.28 -10.49
CA ALA A 305 -14.41 9.64 -9.25
C ALA A 305 -15.90 9.30 -9.23
N ASP A 306 -16.73 9.95 -10.06
CA ASP A 306 -18.16 9.71 -10.14
C ASP A 306 -18.54 8.61 -11.15
N THR A 307 -17.77 8.50 -12.25
CA THR A 307 -18.10 7.61 -13.38
C THR A 307 -17.15 6.45 -13.58
N GLY A 308 -15.90 6.55 -13.05
CA GLY A 308 -14.84 5.59 -13.32
C GLY A 308 -14.21 5.70 -14.70
N GLU A 309 -14.58 6.73 -15.49
CA GLU A 309 -14.00 6.95 -16.81
C GLU A 309 -12.51 7.31 -16.70
N LEU A 310 -11.69 6.71 -17.58
CA LEU A 310 -10.27 6.99 -17.68
C LEU A 310 -10.06 8.39 -18.30
N LYS A 311 -9.45 9.31 -17.54
CA LYS A 311 -9.07 10.64 -18.03
C LYS A 311 -7.73 10.59 -18.72
N TRP A 312 -6.75 9.92 -18.11
CA TRP A 312 -5.42 9.69 -18.66
C TRP A 312 -4.71 8.54 -17.93
N TYR A 313 -3.64 8.02 -18.54
CA TYR A 313 -2.71 7.10 -17.91
C TYR A 313 -1.27 7.42 -18.29
N TYR A 314 -0.32 6.94 -17.47
CA TYR A 314 1.11 6.93 -17.80
C TYR A 314 1.71 5.60 -17.38
N GLN A 315 2.39 4.90 -18.30
CA GLN A 315 3.00 3.59 -18.03
C GLN A 315 4.47 3.76 -17.64
N HIS A 316 4.82 3.38 -16.40
CA HIS A 316 6.15 3.55 -15.82
C HIS A 316 7.13 2.44 -16.19
N LEU A 317 6.64 1.26 -16.55
CA LEU A 317 7.45 0.11 -16.96
C LEU A 317 6.62 -0.76 -17.92
N PRO A 318 6.71 -0.53 -19.24
CA PRO A 318 6.07 -1.40 -20.22
C PRO A 318 6.68 -2.81 -20.19
N ARG A 319 5.91 -3.83 -20.59
CA ARG A 319 6.41 -5.20 -20.76
C ARG A 319 7.19 -5.76 -19.57
N ASP A 320 6.82 -5.45 -18.33
CA ASP A 320 7.55 -5.94 -17.15
C ASP A 320 7.76 -7.46 -17.21
N ASN A 321 9.02 -7.87 -17.07
CA ASN A 321 9.47 -9.27 -17.13
C ASN A 321 9.98 -9.81 -15.79
N TRP A 322 9.98 -8.99 -14.70
CA TRP A 322 10.79 -9.27 -13.51
C TRP A 322 10.04 -9.14 -12.19
N ASP A 323 8.71 -8.90 -12.20
CA ASP A 323 7.91 -8.58 -11.01
C ASP A 323 8.31 -7.22 -10.37
N LEU A 324 8.43 -6.19 -11.20
CA LEU A 324 8.82 -4.84 -10.76
C LEU A 324 7.62 -3.89 -10.63
N ASP A 325 6.56 -4.38 -10.04
CA ASP A 325 5.30 -3.67 -9.75
C ASP A 325 5.40 -2.15 -9.60
N SER A 326 4.37 -1.45 -10.09
CA SER A 326 4.25 0.02 -9.96
C SER A 326 2.93 0.49 -9.30
N PRO A 327 2.42 -0.17 -8.24
CA PRO A 327 1.14 0.20 -7.64
C PRO A 327 1.25 1.23 -6.51
N PHE A 328 2.47 1.64 -6.11
CA PHE A 328 2.69 2.41 -4.88
C PHE A 328 2.08 3.80 -4.93
N GLU A 329 2.13 4.54 -3.85
CA GLU A 329 1.38 5.78 -3.67
C GLU A 329 1.62 6.81 -4.78
N ARG A 330 0.55 7.50 -5.14
CA ARG A 330 0.54 8.72 -5.96
C ARG A 330 0.38 9.89 -5.01
N VAL A 331 1.37 10.78 -4.98
CA VAL A 331 1.35 11.96 -4.10
C VAL A 331 1.02 13.18 -4.93
N LEU A 332 -0.03 13.88 -4.52
CA LEU A 332 -0.49 15.07 -5.24
C LEU A 332 0.08 16.30 -4.55
N VAL A 333 0.78 17.12 -5.32
CA VAL A 333 1.42 18.33 -4.80
C VAL A 333 1.12 19.52 -5.69
N ASP A 334 0.99 20.69 -5.06
CA ASP A 334 0.90 21.97 -5.73
C ASP A 334 2.21 22.72 -5.46
N VAL A 335 2.88 23.18 -6.51
CA VAL A 335 4.12 23.95 -6.41
C VAL A 335 3.95 25.30 -7.07
N GLU A 336 4.48 26.35 -6.43
CA GLU A 336 4.50 27.69 -6.98
C GLU A 336 5.76 27.86 -7.84
N GLU A 337 5.60 28.10 -9.12
CA GLU A 337 6.70 28.31 -10.05
C GLU A 337 6.35 29.39 -11.09
N GLY A 338 7.21 30.40 -11.20
CA GLY A 338 6.97 31.51 -12.13
C GLY A 338 5.75 32.38 -11.79
N GLY A 339 5.22 32.33 -10.57
CA GLY A 339 4.01 33.03 -10.14
C GLY A 339 2.71 32.31 -10.51
N GLU A 340 2.79 31.04 -10.91
CA GLU A 340 1.65 30.17 -11.20
C GLU A 340 1.73 28.92 -10.31
N THR A 341 0.57 28.43 -9.87
CA THR A 341 0.45 27.14 -9.22
C THR A 341 0.49 26.02 -10.27
N LYS A 342 1.45 25.11 -10.16
CA LYS A 342 1.56 23.91 -10.99
C LYS A 342 1.10 22.69 -10.19
N ASN A 343 0.24 21.87 -10.79
CA ASN A 343 -0.33 20.71 -10.17
C ASN A 343 0.46 19.47 -10.61
N LEU A 344 1.22 18.86 -9.69
CA LEU A 344 2.05 17.69 -9.99
C LEU A 344 1.50 16.43 -9.32
N LEU A 345 1.69 15.32 -10.00
CA LEU A 345 1.65 13.98 -9.41
C LEU A 345 3.08 13.47 -9.34
N ILE A 346 3.55 13.18 -8.14
CA ILE A 346 4.90 12.66 -7.90
C ILE A 346 4.84 11.27 -7.30
N SER A 347 5.80 10.42 -7.64
CA SER A 347 5.91 9.08 -7.07
C SER A 347 7.28 8.47 -7.38
N VAL A 348 7.74 7.54 -6.53
CA VAL A 348 8.54 6.40 -6.97
C VAL A 348 7.56 5.23 -7.08
N PRO A 349 6.95 5.03 -8.25
CA PRO A 349 5.75 4.22 -8.38
C PRO A 349 5.98 2.73 -8.18
N GLY A 350 7.23 2.27 -8.39
CA GLY A 350 7.52 0.85 -8.46
C GLY A 350 8.88 0.43 -7.93
N LYS A 351 9.07 -0.88 -7.97
CA LYS A 351 10.30 -1.56 -7.55
C LYS A 351 11.51 -1.20 -8.43
N ASN A 352 11.32 -0.62 -9.61
CA ASN A 352 12.41 -0.12 -10.45
C ASN A 352 13.16 1.07 -9.82
N GLY A 353 12.60 1.69 -8.78
CA GLY A 353 13.28 2.74 -8.01
C GLY A 353 13.54 4.02 -8.80
N ILE A 354 12.69 4.37 -9.76
CA ILE A 354 12.75 5.61 -10.51
C ILE A 354 11.66 6.55 -10.00
N PHE A 355 12.05 7.77 -9.66
CA PHE A 355 11.13 8.86 -9.36
C PHE A 355 10.57 9.44 -10.64
N PHE A 356 9.26 9.76 -10.65
CA PHE A 356 8.57 10.44 -11.73
C PHE A 356 7.81 11.66 -11.22
N ALA A 357 7.88 12.75 -11.98
CA ALA A 357 7.00 13.90 -11.87
C ALA A 357 6.16 14.01 -13.14
N LEU A 358 4.84 14.05 -12.98
CA LEU A 358 3.86 14.17 -14.06
C LEU A 358 3.01 15.42 -13.82
N ASP A 359 2.51 16.05 -14.88
CA ASP A 359 1.39 16.99 -14.77
C ASP A 359 0.15 16.20 -14.29
N ARG A 360 -0.42 16.59 -13.16
CA ARG A 360 -1.54 15.88 -12.52
C ARG A 360 -2.82 15.91 -13.34
N ASN A 361 -3.02 16.95 -14.16
CA ASN A 361 -4.25 17.13 -14.91
C ASN A 361 -4.26 16.36 -16.22
N THR A 362 -3.08 16.19 -16.84
CA THR A 362 -2.95 15.63 -18.20
C THR A 362 -2.22 14.29 -18.24
N GLY A 363 -1.43 13.95 -17.20
CA GLY A 363 -0.53 12.81 -17.21
C GLY A 363 0.76 13.03 -18.00
N GLU A 364 1.00 14.25 -18.49
CA GLU A 364 2.22 14.60 -19.23
C GLU A 364 3.45 14.38 -18.35
N TYR A 365 4.45 13.72 -18.93
CA TYR A 365 5.75 13.51 -18.30
C TYR A 365 6.51 14.84 -18.20
N LEU A 366 7.01 15.14 -17.01
CA LEU A 366 7.82 16.33 -16.79
C LEU A 366 9.30 15.97 -16.68
N TRP A 367 9.63 15.07 -15.75
CA TRP A 367 10.98 14.55 -15.55
C TRP A 367 11.00 13.30 -14.67
N SER A 368 12.14 12.62 -14.67
CA SER A 368 12.39 11.47 -13.81
C SER A 368 13.82 11.44 -13.26
N GLN A 369 14.03 10.61 -12.25
CA GLN A 369 15.33 10.42 -11.61
C GLN A 369 15.47 9.02 -11.04
N GLU A 370 16.59 8.36 -11.32
CA GLU A 370 16.97 7.14 -10.62
C GLU A 370 17.32 7.45 -9.16
N THR A 371 16.78 6.64 -8.23
CA THR A 371 16.99 6.82 -6.80
C THR A 371 17.94 5.78 -6.21
N VAL A 372 17.98 4.60 -6.82
CA VAL A 372 18.81 3.45 -6.47
C VAL A 372 19.51 2.90 -7.71
N VAL A 373 20.43 1.95 -7.53
CA VAL A 373 21.05 1.25 -8.65
C VAL A 373 19.98 0.38 -9.33
N GLN A 374 19.74 0.65 -10.62
CA GLN A 374 18.82 -0.11 -11.47
C GLN A 374 19.47 -0.43 -12.83
N ASN A 375 19.04 -1.48 -13.50
CA ASN A 375 19.54 -1.88 -14.82
C ASN A 375 18.44 -2.31 -15.81
N VAL A 376 17.18 -2.20 -15.42
CA VAL A 376 16.04 -2.65 -16.25
C VAL A 376 15.54 -1.58 -17.23
N VAL A 377 15.62 -0.32 -16.85
CA VAL A 377 15.30 0.81 -17.74
C VAL A 377 16.59 1.35 -18.30
N SER A 378 16.75 1.30 -19.63
CA SER A 378 17.98 1.77 -20.31
C SER A 378 17.97 3.29 -20.52
N ARG A 379 16.80 3.87 -20.74
CA ARG A 379 16.60 5.33 -20.88
C ARG A 379 15.10 5.69 -20.80
N ILE A 380 14.83 6.94 -20.54
CA ILE A 380 13.51 7.57 -20.69
C ILE A 380 13.70 8.77 -21.60
N ASP A 381 12.93 8.84 -22.68
CA ASP A 381 13.01 9.92 -23.65
C ASP A 381 12.37 11.21 -23.09
N GLU A 382 12.59 12.36 -23.77
CA GLU A 382 12.06 13.66 -23.34
C GLU A 382 10.52 13.72 -23.28
N ASP A 383 9.84 12.88 -24.06
CA ASP A 383 8.39 12.75 -24.06
C ASP A 383 7.87 11.74 -23.00
N GLY A 384 8.79 11.14 -22.22
CA GLY A 384 8.46 10.16 -21.19
C GLY A 384 8.38 8.71 -21.67
N THR A 385 8.72 8.42 -22.92
CA THR A 385 8.76 7.03 -23.42
C THR A 385 9.85 6.24 -22.72
N VAL A 386 9.46 5.16 -22.05
CA VAL A 386 10.36 4.28 -21.26
C VAL A 386 10.89 3.16 -22.15
N HIS A 387 12.23 3.02 -22.19
CA HIS A 387 12.92 1.96 -22.93
C HIS A 387 13.55 0.98 -21.97
N LEU A 388 13.29 -0.30 -22.19
CA LEU A 388 13.86 -1.38 -21.39
C LEU A 388 15.30 -1.68 -21.82
N ASN A 389 16.04 -2.32 -20.93
CA ASN A 389 17.28 -3.00 -21.27
C ASN A 389 16.95 -4.37 -21.84
N GLU A 390 16.88 -4.46 -23.16
CA GLU A 390 16.50 -5.67 -23.89
C GLU A 390 17.44 -6.87 -23.61
N GLU A 391 18.69 -6.63 -23.18
CA GLU A 391 19.63 -7.70 -22.82
C GLU A 391 19.22 -8.49 -21.57
N LEU A 392 18.31 -7.93 -20.74
CA LEU A 392 17.81 -8.56 -19.53
C LEU A 392 16.49 -9.32 -19.74
N ILE A 393 15.89 -9.21 -20.92
CA ILE A 393 14.68 -9.94 -21.28
C ILE A 393 15.05 -11.40 -21.57
N MET A 394 14.44 -12.32 -20.84
CA MET A 394 14.69 -13.76 -21.01
C MET A 394 14.05 -14.26 -22.30
N THR A 395 14.83 -14.88 -23.15
CA THR A 395 14.42 -15.45 -24.45
C THR A 395 14.27 -16.97 -24.40
N ALA A 396 14.78 -17.61 -23.35
CA ALA A 396 14.65 -19.06 -23.13
C ALA A 396 14.48 -19.37 -21.63
N LEU A 397 13.78 -20.46 -21.32
CA LEU A 397 13.68 -20.99 -19.97
C LEU A 397 15.06 -21.35 -19.42
N GLY A 398 15.31 -21.05 -18.16
CA GLY A 398 16.58 -21.31 -17.48
C GLY A 398 17.61 -20.19 -17.63
N GLU A 399 17.35 -19.16 -18.43
CA GLU A 399 18.12 -17.92 -18.36
C GLU A 399 17.84 -17.21 -17.04
N ALA A 400 18.90 -16.70 -16.41
CA ALA A 400 18.82 -16.10 -15.07
C ALA A 400 19.63 -14.79 -14.99
N PRO A 401 19.21 -13.72 -15.68
CA PRO A 401 19.89 -12.44 -15.61
C PRO A 401 19.90 -11.87 -14.19
N MET A 402 20.94 -11.06 -13.89
CA MET A 402 21.03 -10.30 -12.67
C MET A 402 20.22 -9.01 -12.80
N ILE A 403 19.17 -8.89 -12.02
CA ILE A 403 18.26 -7.74 -12.02
C ILE A 403 18.55 -6.86 -10.81
N CYS A 404 18.88 -5.61 -11.06
CA CYS A 404 18.91 -4.50 -10.11
C CYS A 404 17.83 -3.46 -10.59
N THR A 405 16.89 -3.06 -9.85
CA THR A 405 16.59 -3.47 -8.51
C THR A 405 16.03 -4.90 -8.45
N SER A 406 16.10 -5.56 -7.32
CA SER A 406 15.47 -6.89 -7.17
C SER A 406 13.95 -6.77 -7.00
N VAL A 407 13.25 -7.89 -7.06
CA VAL A 407 11.81 -7.99 -6.69
C VAL A 407 11.51 -7.46 -5.28
N SER A 408 12.53 -7.25 -4.45
CA SER A 408 12.42 -6.70 -3.08
C SER A 408 13.26 -5.42 -2.88
N GLY A 409 13.82 -4.86 -3.96
CA GLY A 409 14.61 -3.64 -3.97
C GLY A 409 13.83 -2.43 -4.47
N GLY A 410 14.51 -1.35 -4.70
CA GLY A 410 13.92 -0.09 -5.09
C GLY A 410 12.97 0.43 -4.02
N LYS A 411 11.73 0.65 -4.38
CA LYS A 411 10.65 0.99 -3.45
C LYS A 411 9.62 -0.15 -3.40
N LEU A 412 9.09 -0.40 -2.21
CA LEU A 412 7.97 -1.31 -1.99
C LEU A 412 6.76 -0.52 -1.44
N TRP A 413 5.89 -1.18 -0.67
CA TRP A 413 4.66 -0.59 -0.12
C TRP A 413 4.92 0.60 0.84
N GLN A 414 6.13 0.73 1.40
CA GLN A 414 6.47 1.80 2.33
C GLN A 414 6.37 3.15 1.61
N ALA A 415 5.39 3.95 2.02
CA ALA A 415 5.13 5.24 1.38
C ALA A 415 6.18 6.30 1.76
N GLY A 416 6.51 7.14 0.80
CA GLY A 416 7.26 8.37 1.02
C GLY A 416 6.45 9.43 1.75
N ALA A 417 7.06 10.58 2.02
CA ALA A 417 6.40 11.75 2.57
C ALA A 417 6.86 13.02 1.84
N TYR A 418 5.94 13.93 1.55
CA TYR A 418 6.26 15.22 0.96
C TYR A 418 6.08 16.32 1.99
N SER A 419 7.06 17.20 2.12
CA SER A 419 6.95 18.40 2.94
C SER A 419 6.73 19.63 2.06
N PRO A 420 5.60 20.35 2.20
CA PRO A 420 5.38 21.60 1.48
C PRO A 420 6.32 22.72 1.95
N LEU A 421 6.91 22.59 3.14
CA LEU A 421 7.82 23.59 3.70
C LEU A 421 9.21 23.53 3.05
N THR A 422 9.72 22.33 2.79
CA THR A 422 11.01 22.13 2.11
C THR A 422 10.85 21.89 0.61
N GLN A 423 9.62 21.61 0.16
CA GLN A 423 9.32 21.12 -1.20
C GLN A 423 10.17 19.89 -1.56
N GLN A 424 10.36 18.98 -0.61
CA GLN A 424 11.08 17.73 -0.81
C GLN A 424 10.17 16.53 -0.62
N PHE A 425 10.38 15.52 -1.45
CA PHE A 425 9.78 14.20 -1.32
C PHE A 425 10.82 13.24 -0.74
N TYR A 426 10.56 12.73 0.45
CA TYR A 426 11.41 11.78 1.16
C TYR A 426 10.96 10.37 0.86
N VAL A 427 11.86 9.53 0.36
CA VAL A 427 11.52 8.19 -0.13
C VAL A 427 12.30 7.12 0.64
N PRO A 428 11.61 6.13 1.24
CA PRO A 428 12.28 4.97 1.84
C PRO A 428 12.59 3.95 0.75
N LEU A 429 13.86 3.62 0.58
CA LEU A 429 14.37 2.81 -0.52
C LEU A 429 15.24 1.66 -0.03
N THR A 430 15.44 0.67 -0.89
CA THR A 430 16.26 -0.50 -0.63
C THR A 430 17.13 -0.82 -1.83
N GLU A 431 18.45 -0.86 -1.61
CA GLU A 431 19.43 -1.32 -2.60
C GLU A 431 19.49 -2.85 -2.60
N ALA A 432 19.15 -3.48 -3.69
CA ALA A 432 19.27 -4.92 -3.84
C ALA A 432 19.26 -5.35 -5.31
N CYS A 433 19.95 -6.46 -5.59
CA CYS A 433 19.88 -7.18 -6.86
C CYS A 433 19.55 -8.65 -6.59
N ASN A 434 19.03 -9.36 -7.56
CA ASN A 434 18.92 -10.83 -7.54
C ASN A 434 18.88 -11.41 -8.96
N THR A 435 19.27 -12.65 -9.11
CA THR A 435 18.99 -13.37 -10.36
C THR A 435 17.50 -13.69 -10.47
N THR A 436 16.96 -13.57 -11.68
CA THR A 436 15.54 -13.81 -11.98
C THR A 436 15.47 -14.80 -13.13
N GLU A 437 14.85 -15.98 -12.92
CA GLU A 437 14.80 -17.10 -13.86
C GLU A 437 13.35 -17.43 -14.19
N ALA A 438 12.96 -17.33 -15.47
CA ALA A 438 11.65 -17.78 -15.93
C ALA A 438 11.53 -19.30 -15.86
N THR A 439 10.40 -19.77 -15.32
CA THR A 439 10.10 -21.19 -15.20
C THR A 439 8.84 -21.55 -15.98
N GLN A 440 8.69 -22.82 -16.33
CA GLN A 440 7.45 -23.29 -16.93
C GLN A 440 6.33 -23.23 -15.90
N SER A 441 5.16 -22.70 -16.27
CA SER A 441 3.97 -22.67 -15.44
C SER A 441 2.86 -23.50 -16.06
N GLU A 442 2.22 -24.33 -15.24
CA GLU A 442 0.89 -24.81 -15.56
C GLU A 442 -0.11 -23.81 -15.03
N PHE A 443 -0.88 -23.20 -15.92
CA PHE A 443 -1.90 -22.22 -15.57
C PHE A 443 -3.10 -22.89 -14.91
N THR A 444 -3.02 -23.14 -13.61
CA THR A 444 -4.14 -23.68 -12.83
C THR A 444 -4.66 -22.61 -11.86
N ALA A 445 -5.96 -22.60 -11.61
CA ALA A 445 -6.56 -21.75 -10.59
C ALA A 445 -5.79 -21.89 -9.26
N GLY A 446 -5.40 -20.78 -8.65
CA GLY A 446 -4.60 -20.74 -7.42
C GLY A 446 -3.09 -20.83 -7.61
N ASN A 447 -2.59 -21.10 -8.82
CA ASN A 447 -1.15 -21.23 -9.10
C ASN A 447 -0.68 -20.34 -10.27
N ALA A 448 -1.39 -19.27 -10.55
CA ALA A 448 -1.06 -18.31 -11.61
C ALA A 448 0.04 -17.32 -11.21
N THR A 449 0.84 -17.67 -10.23
CA THR A 449 1.95 -16.82 -9.80
C THR A 449 3.06 -16.88 -10.80
N GLY A 450 3.53 -15.80 -11.17
CA GLY A 450 4.77 -15.39 -11.78
C GLY A 450 5.50 -16.32 -12.70
N ALA A 451 5.45 -17.62 -12.52
CA ALA A 451 6.29 -18.59 -13.22
C ALA A 451 7.78 -18.18 -13.17
N MET A 452 8.24 -17.78 -11.97
CA MET A 452 9.53 -17.15 -11.76
C MET A 452 10.21 -17.71 -10.52
N LYS A 453 11.52 -17.90 -10.63
CA LYS A 453 12.39 -18.22 -9.51
C LYS A 453 13.36 -17.08 -9.28
N PHE A 454 13.43 -16.62 -8.05
CA PHE A 454 14.29 -15.53 -7.62
C PHE A 454 15.47 -16.07 -6.82
N GLY A 455 16.68 -15.66 -7.22
CA GLY A 455 17.88 -15.94 -6.45
C GLY A 455 17.99 -15.16 -5.14
N PRO A 456 19.03 -15.44 -4.33
CA PRO A 456 19.31 -14.66 -3.12
C PRO A 456 19.48 -13.17 -3.45
N ARG A 457 19.02 -12.29 -2.55
CA ARG A 457 19.24 -10.85 -2.67
C ARG A 457 20.68 -10.53 -2.28
N VAL A 458 21.32 -9.74 -3.11
CA VAL A 458 22.67 -9.24 -2.90
C VAL A 458 22.67 -7.72 -3.05
N LEU A 459 23.66 -7.06 -2.49
CA LEU A 459 23.83 -5.62 -2.71
C LEU A 459 24.46 -5.37 -4.10
N PRO A 460 24.12 -4.25 -4.76
CA PRO A 460 24.83 -3.81 -5.96
C PRO A 460 26.34 -3.65 -5.68
N GLU A 461 27.16 -3.76 -6.73
CA GLU A 461 28.60 -3.57 -6.62
C GLU A 461 28.94 -2.19 -6.05
N GLY A 462 29.83 -2.15 -5.07
CA GLY A 462 30.26 -0.92 -4.39
C GLY A 462 29.29 -0.38 -3.33
N ILE A 463 28.11 -0.97 -3.16
CA ILE A 463 27.14 -0.59 -2.14
C ILE A 463 27.31 -1.51 -0.93
N THR A 464 27.37 -0.93 0.26
CA THR A 464 27.50 -1.65 1.54
C THR A 464 26.29 -1.51 2.45
N GLU A 465 25.41 -0.55 2.19
CA GLU A 465 24.16 -0.27 2.91
C GLU A 465 22.94 -0.63 2.06
N ALA A 466 22.04 -1.43 2.63
CA ALA A 466 20.80 -1.83 1.96
C ALA A 466 19.71 -0.75 2.04
N GLY A 467 19.63 -0.03 3.14
CA GLY A 467 18.61 0.99 3.37
C GLY A 467 19.05 2.38 2.93
N LEU A 468 18.11 3.15 2.41
CA LEU A 468 18.31 4.52 1.97
C LEU A 468 17.06 5.35 2.23
N VAL A 469 17.21 6.56 2.75
CA VAL A 469 16.24 7.64 2.64
C VAL A 469 16.80 8.65 1.64
N ASP A 470 16.07 8.91 0.56
CA ASP A 470 16.41 9.88 -0.46
C ASP A 470 15.45 11.07 -0.37
N ALA A 471 15.97 12.28 -0.24
CA ALA A 471 15.21 13.52 -0.26
C ALA A 471 15.36 14.17 -1.64
N ILE A 472 14.26 14.23 -2.38
CA ILE A 472 14.21 14.70 -3.76
C ILE A 472 13.50 16.06 -3.79
N LYS A 473 14.17 17.09 -4.27
CA LYS A 473 13.55 18.40 -4.49
C LYS A 473 12.51 18.31 -5.59
N VAL A 474 11.29 18.79 -5.33
CA VAL A 474 10.15 18.72 -6.23
C VAL A 474 9.92 20.07 -6.89
N GLY A 475 9.80 20.08 -8.21
CA GLY A 475 9.49 21.21 -9.06
C GLY A 475 8.99 20.73 -10.43
N VAL A 476 8.57 21.64 -11.29
CA VAL A 476 8.18 21.32 -12.68
C VAL A 476 9.39 20.84 -13.47
N THR A 477 10.57 21.34 -13.11
CA THR A 477 11.86 20.92 -13.68
C THR A 477 12.70 20.25 -12.60
N LYS A 478 13.55 19.32 -13.02
CA LYS A 478 14.49 18.64 -12.14
C LYS A 478 15.53 19.63 -11.60
N SER A 479 15.68 19.67 -10.28
CA SER A 479 16.75 20.44 -9.62
C SER A 479 18.00 19.59 -9.45
N GLU A 480 19.10 20.01 -10.08
CA GLU A 480 20.38 19.31 -9.98
C GLU A 480 21.07 19.60 -8.64
N GLY A 481 21.45 18.55 -7.92
CA GLY A 481 22.25 18.63 -6.70
C GLY A 481 21.52 19.14 -5.46
N GLU A 482 20.22 19.31 -5.49
CA GLU A 482 19.40 19.64 -4.33
C GLU A 482 18.83 18.35 -3.68
N GLY A 483 18.81 18.33 -2.34
CA GLY A 483 18.37 17.17 -1.56
C GLY A 483 19.52 16.49 -0.82
N TRP A 484 19.20 15.39 -0.15
CA TRP A 484 20.17 14.61 0.62
C TRP A 484 19.87 13.11 0.57
N LYS A 485 20.87 12.29 0.85
CA LYS A 485 20.75 10.83 0.97
C LYS A 485 21.31 10.36 2.30
N SER A 486 20.48 9.65 3.08
CA SER A 486 20.90 9.01 4.32
C SER A 486 20.89 7.49 4.16
N ARG A 487 22.05 6.87 4.16
CA ARG A 487 22.21 5.42 3.99
C ARG A 487 22.32 4.72 5.33
N GLN A 488 21.93 3.46 5.37
CA GLN A 488 21.99 2.61 6.56
C GLN A 488 22.11 1.13 6.19
N ARG A 489 22.72 0.35 7.08
CA ARG A 489 23.04 -1.05 6.81
C ARG A 489 21.79 -1.92 6.56
N ALA A 490 20.73 -1.75 7.37
CA ALA A 490 19.47 -2.48 7.23
C ALA A 490 18.54 -1.78 6.23
N SER A 491 17.74 -2.56 5.50
CA SER A 491 16.71 -2.02 4.60
C SER A 491 15.65 -1.21 5.34
N MET A 492 15.08 -0.22 4.67
CA MET A 492 13.89 0.50 5.16
C MET A 492 12.68 -0.44 5.19
N THR A 493 11.89 -0.37 6.27
CA THR A 493 10.73 -1.26 6.47
C THR A 493 9.46 -0.54 6.88
N SER A 494 9.51 0.76 7.16
CA SER A 494 8.33 1.59 7.41
C SER A 494 8.16 2.67 6.35
N SER A 495 6.95 3.20 6.25
CA SER A 495 6.71 4.46 5.56
C SER A 495 7.37 5.62 6.30
N LEU A 496 7.52 6.76 5.63
CA LEU A 496 8.04 7.98 6.23
C LEU A 496 6.91 8.93 6.61
N LEU A 497 7.16 9.71 7.65
CA LEU A 497 6.34 10.83 8.11
C LEU A 497 7.20 12.10 8.05
N ALA A 498 6.72 13.15 7.38
CA ALA A 498 7.32 14.48 7.45
C ALA A 498 6.49 15.38 8.37
N THR A 499 7.14 16.31 9.09
CA THR A 499 6.45 17.20 10.05
C THR A 499 6.88 18.66 9.90
N ALA A 500 6.02 19.57 10.33
CA ALA A 500 6.36 21.00 10.41
C ALA A 500 7.45 21.29 11.47
N GLY A 501 7.72 20.33 12.37
CA GLY A 501 8.86 20.40 13.28
C GLY A 501 10.23 20.20 12.61
N GLY A 502 10.27 20.06 11.29
CA GLY A 502 11.50 19.90 10.52
C GLY A 502 12.10 18.49 10.61
N LEU A 503 11.25 17.48 10.75
CA LEU A 503 11.66 16.08 10.92
C LEU A 503 11.09 15.19 9.83
N VAL A 504 11.90 14.20 9.44
CA VAL A 504 11.46 13.00 8.72
C VAL A 504 11.58 11.81 9.65
N ILE A 505 10.50 11.04 9.84
CA ILE A 505 10.47 9.94 10.81
C ILE A 505 10.14 8.64 10.09
N GLY A 506 10.89 7.57 10.38
CA GLY A 506 10.70 6.23 9.85
C GLY A 506 11.63 5.22 10.49
N GLY A 507 11.73 4.02 9.91
CA GLY A 507 12.61 3.03 10.51
C GLY A 507 12.91 1.82 9.63
N ASP A 508 13.72 0.93 10.17
CA ASP A 508 14.41 -0.11 9.42
C ASP A 508 14.23 -1.52 9.98
N ALA A 509 14.71 -2.50 9.21
CA ALA A 509 14.74 -3.91 9.60
C ALA A 509 15.63 -4.19 10.82
N GLY A 510 16.58 -3.33 11.12
CA GLY A 510 17.44 -3.38 12.32
C GLY A 510 16.72 -3.00 13.62
N ARG A 511 15.41 -2.70 13.52
CA ARG A 511 14.52 -2.32 14.62
C ARG A 511 14.74 -0.91 15.16
N TYR A 512 15.36 -0.01 14.37
CA TYR A 512 15.53 1.38 14.76
C TYR A 512 14.43 2.24 14.14
N VAL A 513 13.69 2.96 15.00
CA VAL A 513 12.98 4.16 14.60
C VAL A 513 13.95 5.33 14.66
N LYS A 514 13.92 6.20 13.66
CA LYS A 514 14.81 7.35 13.51
C LYS A 514 14.02 8.60 13.18
N ALA A 515 14.53 9.74 13.63
CA ALA A 515 14.12 11.06 13.17
C ALA A 515 15.34 11.74 12.54
N TRP A 516 15.20 12.08 11.27
CA TRP A 516 16.20 12.84 10.50
C TRP A 516 15.80 14.32 10.46
N ASP A 517 16.79 15.19 10.44
CA ASP A 517 16.60 16.58 10.01
C ASP A 517 16.13 16.59 8.54
N ASP A 518 15.01 17.23 8.26
CA ASP A 518 14.38 17.21 6.93
C ASP A 518 15.19 17.97 5.86
N THR A 519 16.16 18.80 6.27
CA THR A 519 16.99 19.62 5.40
C THR A 519 18.37 19.01 5.12
N THR A 520 18.93 18.30 6.12
CA THR A 520 20.31 17.79 6.05
C THR A 520 20.43 16.28 5.99
N GLY A 521 19.37 15.55 6.40
CA GLY A 521 19.42 14.09 6.53
C GLY A 521 20.23 13.58 7.74
N GLU A 522 20.64 14.47 8.66
CA GLU A 522 21.28 14.09 9.92
C GLU A 522 20.29 13.37 10.83
N VAL A 523 20.72 12.26 11.45
CA VAL A 523 19.90 11.54 12.45
C VAL A 523 19.97 12.30 13.78
N LEU A 524 18.87 12.97 14.14
CA LEU A 524 18.76 13.74 15.39
C LEU A 524 18.34 12.89 16.59
N TRP A 525 17.61 11.81 16.33
CA TRP A 525 17.15 10.88 17.36
C TRP A 525 16.95 9.48 16.77
N GLN A 526 17.22 8.46 17.58
CA GLN A 526 16.91 7.08 17.24
C GLN A 526 16.66 6.23 18.47
N GLN A 527 15.80 5.23 18.33
CA GLN A 527 15.54 4.24 19.38
C GLN A 527 15.35 2.85 18.78
N ARG A 528 15.92 1.83 19.44
CA ARG A 528 15.72 0.42 19.05
C ARG A 528 14.52 -0.17 19.78
N LEU A 529 13.58 -0.78 19.00
CA LEU A 529 12.35 -1.36 19.53
C LEU A 529 12.37 -2.90 19.53
N ASN A 530 11.22 -3.50 19.85
CA ASN A 530 11.07 -4.95 19.98
C ASN A 530 11.18 -5.72 18.66
N ALA A 531 10.73 -5.11 17.56
CA ALA A 531 10.67 -5.72 16.23
C ALA A 531 11.06 -4.69 15.15
N PRO A 532 11.24 -5.06 13.87
CA PRO A 532 11.37 -4.12 12.77
C PRO A 532 10.31 -3.04 12.82
N ILE A 533 10.67 -1.81 12.40
CA ILE A 533 9.68 -0.74 12.31
C ILE A 533 8.85 -1.01 11.06
N GLY A 534 7.57 -1.32 11.25
CA GLY A 534 6.65 -1.65 10.16
C GLY A 534 5.46 -0.70 10.13
N GLY A 535 4.71 -0.66 9.02
CA GLY A 535 3.53 0.19 8.90
C GLY A 535 3.86 1.68 8.71
N TYR A 536 2.96 2.53 9.18
CA TYR A 536 2.95 3.96 8.89
C TYR A 536 3.06 4.77 10.17
N PRO A 537 4.24 5.32 10.50
CA PRO A 537 4.36 6.29 11.58
C PRO A 537 3.46 7.49 11.33
N MET A 538 2.82 8.00 12.39
CA MET A 538 1.97 9.17 12.34
C MET A 538 2.04 9.99 13.62
N THR A 539 1.49 11.20 13.62
CA THR A 539 1.44 12.06 14.80
C THR A 539 0.07 12.72 14.94
N TYR A 540 -0.33 12.98 16.16
CA TYR A 540 -1.56 13.70 16.52
C TYR A 540 -1.33 14.60 17.75
N GLU A 541 -2.25 15.51 17.99
CA GLU A 541 -2.27 16.30 19.22
C GLU A 541 -3.53 15.98 20.04
N LEU A 542 -3.38 15.86 21.36
CA LEU A 542 -4.48 15.65 22.29
C LEU A 542 -4.19 16.38 23.60
N ASP A 543 -5.16 17.18 24.08
CA ASP A 543 -5.03 17.98 25.29
C ASP A 543 -3.80 18.93 25.29
N GLY A 544 -3.35 19.37 24.11
CA GLY A 544 -2.19 20.25 23.93
C GLY A 544 -0.83 19.54 23.96
N ASP A 545 -0.79 18.20 24.04
CA ASP A 545 0.43 17.39 23.93
C ASP A 545 0.47 16.72 22.54
N GLN A 546 1.58 16.84 21.82
CA GLN A 546 1.80 16.09 20.58
C GLN A 546 2.31 14.68 20.86
N TYR A 547 1.75 13.70 20.16
CA TYR A 547 2.10 12.28 20.24
C TYR A 547 2.66 11.80 18.92
N LEU A 548 3.68 10.91 18.99
CA LEU A 548 4.23 10.18 17.84
C LEU A 548 3.90 8.70 17.97
N VAL A 549 3.22 8.14 16.96
CA VAL A 549 2.84 6.72 16.88
C VAL A 549 3.80 5.97 15.98
N VAL A 550 4.36 4.88 16.48
CA VAL A 550 5.33 4.03 15.76
C VAL A 550 4.86 2.59 15.79
N PRO A 551 4.30 2.05 14.69
CA PRO A 551 3.99 0.63 14.57
C PRO A 551 5.28 -0.19 14.41
N THR A 552 5.32 -1.38 15.02
CA THR A 552 6.38 -2.36 14.87
C THR A 552 5.84 -3.73 14.52
N GLY A 553 6.63 -4.53 13.82
CA GLY A 553 6.26 -5.89 13.49
C GLY A 553 7.08 -6.44 12.34
N PHE A 554 6.86 -7.70 12.01
CA PHE A 554 7.55 -8.34 10.90
C PHE A 554 7.03 -7.79 9.57
N SER A 555 7.94 -7.49 8.65
CA SER A 555 7.62 -7.14 7.26
C SER A 555 8.17 -8.23 6.32
N ALA A 556 7.37 -8.64 5.34
CA ALA A 556 7.83 -9.57 4.31
C ALA A 556 9.05 -9.02 3.55
N ALA A 557 9.05 -7.71 3.31
CA ALA A 557 10.18 -7.01 2.70
C ALA A 557 11.46 -7.19 3.52
N ALA A 558 11.39 -7.03 4.84
CA ALA A 558 12.53 -7.26 5.73
C ALA A 558 13.06 -8.69 5.65
N GLY A 559 12.16 -9.69 5.67
CA GLY A 559 12.53 -11.11 5.56
C GLY A 559 13.16 -11.46 4.22
N SER A 560 12.61 -10.94 3.13
CA SER A 560 13.06 -11.28 1.77
C SER A 560 14.47 -10.75 1.45
N ILE A 561 14.89 -9.63 2.07
CA ILE A 561 16.18 -8.99 1.84
C ILE A 561 17.23 -9.30 2.92
N ALA A 562 16.88 -10.05 3.95
CA ALA A 562 17.77 -10.35 5.07
C ALA A 562 19.11 -10.99 4.65
N SER A 563 19.16 -11.67 3.49
CA SER A 563 20.39 -12.23 2.93
C SER A 563 21.43 -11.17 2.54
N ALA A 564 21.02 -9.92 2.33
CA ALA A 564 21.93 -8.81 2.01
C ALA A 564 22.61 -8.21 3.27
N PHE A 565 22.10 -8.51 4.47
CA PHE A 565 22.67 -8.08 5.76
C PHE A 565 22.51 -9.19 6.83
N PRO A 566 23.12 -10.36 6.61
CA PRO A 566 22.88 -11.56 7.43
C PRO A 566 23.33 -11.39 8.91
N GLU A 567 24.16 -10.41 9.20
CA GLU A 567 24.62 -10.08 10.55
C GLU A 567 23.55 -9.39 11.41
N ILE A 568 22.45 -8.89 10.80
CA ILE A 568 21.34 -8.26 11.51
C ILE A 568 20.22 -9.28 11.74
N PRO A 569 20.00 -9.77 12.96
CA PRO A 569 18.94 -10.71 13.23
C PRO A 569 17.58 -10.03 13.12
N ILE A 570 16.71 -10.56 12.26
CA ILE A 570 15.33 -10.11 12.10
C ILE A 570 14.43 -11.10 12.83
N PRO A 571 13.74 -10.68 13.90
CA PRO A 571 12.76 -11.53 14.56
C PRO A 571 11.61 -11.90 13.62
N SER A 572 11.25 -13.16 13.54
CA SER A 572 10.17 -13.65 12.69
C SER A 572 8.89 -13.88 13.49
N GLY A 573 7.76 -13.40 12.97
CA GLY A 573 6.41 -13.83 13.35
C GLY A 573 5.86 -13.35 14.70
N THR A 574 6.58 -12.50 15.45
CA THR A 574 6.11 -11.98 16.74
C THR A 574 6.50 -10.52 16.95
N GLY A 575 5.79 -9.83 17.85
CA GLY A 575 6.17 -8.48 18.28
C GLY A 575 5.43 -7.34 17.57
N ASN A 576 4.31 -7.63 16.90
CA ASN A 576 3.45 -6.57 16.38
C ASN A 576 2.93 -5.72 17.53
N SER A 577 3.30 -4.45 17.53
CA SER A 577 2.99 -3.50 18.60
C SER A 577 2.88 -2.10 18.04
N VAL A 578 2.22 -1.24 18.80
CA VAL A 578 2.25 0.21 18.60
C VAL A 578 2.94 0.82 19.80
N PHE A 579 3.94 1.66 19.56
CA PHE A 579 4.60 2.49 20.55
C PHE A 579 4.18 3.93 20.36
N VAL A 580 3.76 4.59 21.42
CA VAL A 580 3.33 5.99 21.37
C VAL A 580 4.23 6.82 22.29
N TYR A 581 4.83 7.83 21.72
CA TYR A 581 5.75 8.75 22.38
C TYR A 581 5.12 10.12 22.54
N ARG A 582 5.58 10.87 23.52
CA ARG A 582 5.32 12.30 23.71
C ARG A 582 6.56 12.97 24.25
N LEU A 583 6.56 14.29 24.30
CA LEU A 583 7.62 15.03 24.99
C LEU A 583 7.51 14.85 26.51
N SER A 584 8.65 14.69 27.18
CA SER A 584 8.70 14.66 28.65
C SER A 584 8.18 15.97 29.23
N LYS A 585 7.30 15.88 30.23
CA LYS A 585 6.87 17.07 30.99
C LYS A 585 8.04 17.50 31.89
N GLN A 586 8.57 18.71 31.63
CA GLN A 586 9.60 19.32 32.45
C GLN A 586 9.03 19.74 33.81
#